data_64a62eba3a4e4073ae13c172b61d4ac3
#
_entry.id   64a62eba3a4e4073ae13c172b61d4ac3
#
_cell.length_a   1.000
_cell.length_b   1.000
_cell.length_c   1.000
_cell.angle_alpha   90.00
_cell.angle_beta   90.00
_cell.angle_gamma   90.00
#
_symmetry.space_group_name_H-M   'P 1'
#
loop_
_entity.id
_entity.type
_entity.pdbx_description
1 polymer ?
#
loop_
_entity_poly.entity_id
_entity_poly.type
_entity_poly.pdbx_seq_one_letter_code
_entity_poly.pdbx_strand_id
1 'polypeptide(L)'
;MGASIEYADVTDASSLPAGRYDVVISCLASRTGVPDDARRIDYLANRTMLDLASRGGARHFIYLSAICVQKPELAFQFEKLKFEADLQASGLTYSIVRPTAFFKSLSGQVARVRAGKPFLLFGNGEATACKPISDADLARYIVDCIGDESRQDAILPIGGPGPAITPLDQGRMLFELVGREPSFRRIPFRLMDMIVGTLALAGRLSKRIAAKAEYARIGRYYARESMLVWDAARGVYDADLTPEIGHDTLADHYREMLAAMADRSAS
;
A
#
# COMPACT_ATOMS: atom_id res chain seq x y z
N MET A 1 -16.77 -17.20 18.42
CA MET A 1 -17.71 -16.21 17.83
C MET A 1 -17.41 -16.14 16.34
N GLY A 2 -18.47 -16.15 15.49
CA GLY A 2 -18.29 -16.01 14.03
C GLY A 2 -18.44 -14.56 13.60
N ALA A 3 -17.87 -14.20 12.44
CA ALA A 3 -18.11 -12.92 11.81
C ALA A 3 -19.44 -12.96 11.03
N SER A 4 -20.25 -11.89 11.12
CA SER A 4 -21.36 -11.66 10.20
C SER A 4 -20.87 -10.81 9.02
N ILE A 5 -21.35 -11.13 7.82
CA ILE A 5 -21.04 -10.37 6.62
C ILE A 5 -22.28 -9.54 6.24
N GLU A 6 -22.07 -8.24 6.08
CA GLU A 6 -23.10 -7.32 5.61
C GLU A 6 -22.62 -6.62 4.33
N TYR A 7 -23.51 -6.39 3.38
CA TYR A 7 -23.24 -5.72 2.12
C TYR A 7 -23.79 -4.31 2.19
N ALA A 8 -22.89 -3.33 2.01
CA ALA A 8 -23.27 -1.92 2.02
C ALA A 8 -22.40 -1.13 1.02
N ASP A 9 -22.94 -0.05 0.49
CA ASP A 9 -22.16 0.94 -0.27
C ASP A 9 -21.56 1.96 0.69
N VAL A 10 -20.27 1.87 0.95
CA VAL A 10 -19.56 2.79 1.87
C VAL A 10 -19.58 4.25 1.39
N THR A 11 -20.01 4.51 0.17
CA THR A 11 -20.19 5.88 -0.36
C THR A 11 -21.60 6.43 -0.13
N ASP A 12 -22.52 5.58 0.34
CA ASP A 12 -23.87 5.94 0.72
C ASP A 12 -24.10 5.65 2.21
N ALA A 13 -24.11 6.71 3.02
CA ALA A 13 -24.33 6.60 4.47
C ALA A 13 -25.65 5.91 4.86
N SER A 14 -26.67 5.97 4.00
CA SER A 14 -27.97 5.35 4.26
C SER A 14 -27.96 3.83 4.09
N SER A 15 -27.01 3.28 3.36
CA SER A 15 -26.83 1.85 3.15
C SER A 15 -26.08 1.16 4.29
N LEU A 16 -25.41 1.93 5.16
CA LEU A 16 -24.63 1.37 6.24
C LEU A 16 -25.52 0.89 7.39
N PRO A 17 -25.18 -0.27 7.98
CA PRO A 17 -25.96 -0.83 9.07
C PRO A 17 -25.91 0.10 10.29
N ALA A 18 -27.09 0.38 10.88
CA ALA A 18 -27.15 1.05 12.16
C ALA A 18 -26.79 0.06 13.27
N GLY A 19 -25.88 0.45 14.15
CA GLY A 19 -25.42 -0.43 15.23
C GLY A 19 -24.59 0.29 16.26
N ARG A 20 -24.29 -0.43 17.34
CA ARG A 20 -23.28 -0.01 18.33
C ARG A 20 -22.00 -0.76 18.01
N TYR A 21 -20.91 -0.03 18.03
CA TYR A 21 -19.57 -0.55 17.73
C TYR A 21 -18.61 -0.12 18.83
N ASP A 22 -17.84 -1.02 19.38
CA ASP A 22 -16.76 -0.65 20.32
C ASP A 22 -15.52 -0.16 19.60
N VAL A 23 -15.21 -0.79 18.46
CA VAL A 23 -14.06 -0.50 17.61
C VAL A 23 -14.50 -0.51 16.15
N VAL A 24 -14.04 0.44 15.36
CA VAL A 24 -14.18 0.44 13.90
C VAL A 24 -12.80 0.34 13.27
N ILE A 25 -12.64 -0.60 12.34
CA ILE A 25 -11.41 -0.78 11.56
C ILE A 25 -11.73 -0.46 10.09
N SER A 26 -11.08 0.56 9.53
CA SER A 26 -11.21 0.90 8.12
C SER A 26 -9.97 0.53 7.33
N CYS A 27 -10.15 -0.40 6.38
CA CYS A 27 -9.15 -0.76 5.37
C CYS A 27 -9.56 -0.25 3.97
N LEU A 28 -10.38 0.80 3.90
CA LEU A 28 -10.86 1.36 2.65
C LEU A 28 -9.74 2.10 1.92
N ALA A 29 -9.56 1.77 0.65
CA ALA A 29 -8.63 2.44 -0.23
C ALA A 29 -9.17 2.49 -1.65
N SER A 30 -8.88 3.57 -2.38
CA SER A 30 -9.24 3.68 -3.79
C SER A 30 -8.52 2.61 -4.61
N ARG A 31 -9.25 2.04 -5.56
CA ARG A 31 -8.72 0.98 -6.43
C ARG A 31 -7.77 1.53 -7.49
N THR A 32 -8.00 2.74 -7.91
CA THR A 32 -7.28 3.33 -9.05
C THR A 32 -6.31 4.44 -8.64
N GLY A 33 -6.51 5.08 -7.50
CA GLY A 33 -5.73 6.23 -7.04
C GLY A 33 -5.93 7.50 -7.89
N VAL A 34 -6.81 7.49 -8.91
CA VAL A 34 -7.13 8.70 -9.67
C VAL A 34 -7.91 9.69 -8.78
N PRO A 35 -7.82 11.02 -9.04
CA PRO A 35 -8.33 12.03 -8.12
C PRO A 35 -9.79 11.84 -7.66
N ASP A 36 -10.71 11.54 -8.57
CA ASP A 36 -12.13 11.35 -8.24
C ASP A 36 -12.34 10.10 -7.36
N ASP A 37 -11.65 8.99 -7.66
CA ASP A 37 -11.74 7.75 -6.91
C ASP A 37 -11.06 7.90 -5.54
N ALA A 38 -9.89 8.54 -5.51
CA ALA A 38 -9.18 8.86 -4.28
C ALA A 38 -10.05 9.71 -3.33
N ARG A 39 -10.63 10.81 -3.83
CA ARG A 39 -11.53 11.65 -3.04
C ARG A 39 -12.74 10.88 -2.53
N ARG A 40 -13.36 10.06 -3.38
CA ARG A 40 -14.57 9.31 -3.04
C ARG A 40 -14.31 8.24 -1.98
N ILE A 41 -13.20 7.48 -2.11
CA ILE A 41 -12.92 6.32 -1.27
C ILE A 41 -11.92 6.64 -0.16
N ASP A 42 -10.74 7.21 -0.49
CA ASP A 42 -9.69 7.44 0.53
C ASP A 42 -10.11 8.54 1.52
N TYR A 43 -11.01 9.46 1.12
CA TYR A 43 -11.51 10.50 2.01
C TYR A 43 -12.98 10.34 2.38
N LEU A 44 -13.94 10.52 1.43
CA LEU A 44 -15.36 10.64 1.77
C LEU A 44 -15.95 9.35 2.37
N ALA A 45 -15.63 8.18 1.83
CA ALA A 45 -16.09 6.91 2.39
C ALA A 45 -15.52 6.69 3.81
N ASN A 46 -14.23 7.01 4.03
CA ASN A 46 -13.65 6.95 5.37
C ASN A 46 -14.30 7.95 6.34
N ARG A 47 -14.67 9.16 5.88
CA ARG A 47 -15.47 10.12 6.68
C ARG A 47 -16.83 9.54 7.07
N THR A 48 -17.50 8.89 6.13
CA THR A 48 -18.78 8.20 6.42
C THR A 48 -18.60 7.11 7.49
N MET A 49 -17.50 6.34 7.43
CA MET A 49 -17.18 5.35 8.46
C MET A 49 -16.85 5.99 9.81
N LEU A 50 -16.19 7.15 9.83
CA LEU A 50 -15.90 7.90 11.06
C LEU A 50 -17.20 8.43 11.70
N ASP A 51 -18.12 8.96 10.89
CA ASP A 51 -19.41 9.42 11.36
C ASP A 51 -20.29 8.25 11.87
N LEU A 52 -20.20 7.07 11.25
CA LEU A 52 -20.81 5.84 11.74
C LEU A 52 -20.23 5.43 13.10
N ALA A 53 -18.91 5.41 13.22
CA ALA A 53 -18.21 5.07 14.47
C ALA A 53 -18.65 6.00 15.62
N SER A 54 -18.66 7.30 15.38
CA SER A 54 -19.05 8.29 16.38
C SER A 54 -20.50 8.14 16.82
N ARG A 55 -21.43 7.96 15.87
CA ARG A 55 -22.87 7.73 16.16
C ARG A 55 -23.12 6.38 16.82
N GLY A 56 -22.36 5.36 16.48
CA GLY A 56 -22.41 4.00 17.05
C GLY A 56 -21.80 3.88 18.44
N GLY A 57 -21.18 4.96 18.96
CA GLY A 57 -20.54 4.97 20.28
C GLY A 57 -19.21 4.23 20.31
N ALA A 58 -18.52 4.11 19.18
CA ALA A 58 -17.19 3.52 19.12
C ALA A 58 -16.21 4.35 19.98
N ARG A 59 -15.30 3.66 20.63
CA ARG A 59 -14.25 4.28 21.44
C ARG A 59 -12.92 4.36 20.70
N HIS A 60 -12.71 3.48 19.71
CA HIS A 60 -11.45 3.38 18.98
C HIS A 60 -11.70 3.24 17.48
N PHE A 61 -10.98 4.03 16.69
CA PHE A 61 -10.98 3.93 15.23
C PHE A 61 -9.58 3.56 14.73
N ILE A 62 -9.44 2.42 14.07
CA ILE A 62 -8.18 1.98 13.48
C ILE A 62 -8.23 2.19 11.98
N TYR A 63 -7.28 2.95 11.45
CA TYR A 63 -7.24 3.32 10.04
C TYR A 63 -6.00 2.74 9.35
N LEU A 64 -6.22 1.99 8.28
CA LEU A 64 -5.15 1.51 7.41
C LEU A 64 -4.82 2.59 6.36
N SER A 65 -3.80 3.38 6.66
CA SER A 65 -3.23 4.38 5.76
C SER A 65 -2.12 3.77 4.88
N ALA A 66 -1.04 4.49 4.60
CA ALA A 66 0.10 4.02 3.84
C ALA A 66 1.36 4.82 4.21
N ILE A 67 2.53 4.20 4.23
CA ILE A 67 3.78 4.90 4.57
C ILE A 67 4.13 6.01 3.57
N CYS A 68 3.73 5.87 2.31
CA CYS A 68 4.01 6.82 1.25
C CYS A 68 3.36 8.21 1.44
N VAL A 69 2.43 8.37 2.39
CA VAL A 69 1.82 9.68 2.67
C VAL A 69 2.80 10.67 3.35
N GLN A 70 3.94 10.20 3.87
CA GLN A 70 4.94 11.07 4.51
C GLN A 70 5.66 12.00 3.51
N LYS A 71 5.65 11.68 2.18
CA LYS A 71 6.08 12.56 1.09
C LYS A 71 5.02 12.57 -0.02
N PRO A 72 3.90 13.27 0.15
CA PRO A 72 2.78 13.18 -0.76
C PRO A 72 3.03 13.93 -2.07
N GLU A 73 2.78 13.25 -3.20
CA GLU A 73 2.79 13.81 -4.56
C GLU A 73 1.53 13.42 -5.35
N LEU A 74 0.80 12.39 -4.88
CA LEU A 74 -0.32 11.77 -5.57
C LEU A 74 -1.65 12.10 -4.90
N ALA A 75 -2.72 12.17 -5.67
CA ALA A 75 -4.05 12.54 -5.19
C ALA A 75 -4.49 11.71 -3.98
N PHE A 76 -4.35 10.37 -4.04
CA PHE A 76 -4.77 9.49 -2.95
C PHE A 76 -3.98 9.74 -1.64
N GLN A 77 -2.73 10.16 -1.73
CA GLN A 77 -1.91 10.45 -0.54
C GLN A 77 -2.43 11.69 0.20
N PHE A 78 -2.80 12.73 -0.54
CA PHE A 78 -3.40 13.93 0.05
C PHE A 78 -4.78 13.65 0.65
N GLU A 79 -5.61 12.82 -0.01
CA GLU A 79 -6.92 12.46 0.52
C GLU A 79 -6.81 11.59 1.78
N LYS A 80 -5.82 10.68 1.84
CA LYS A 80 -5.50 9.92 3.07
C LYS A 80 -5.06 10.84 4.21
N LEU A 81 -4.12 11.76 3.96
CA LEU A 81 -3.66 12.72 4.97
C LEU A 81 -4.78 13.60 5.48
N LYS A 82 -5.70 14.01 4.60
CA LYS A 82 -6.88 14.77 4.99
C LYS A 82 -7.78 13.97 5.93
N PHE A 83 -8.00 12.69 5.65
CA PHE A 83 -8.76 11.83 6.54
C PHE A 83 -8.02 11.57 7.85
N GLU A 84 -6.71 11.37 7.83
CA GLU A 84 -5.90 11.24 9.07
C GLU A 84 -6.08 12.46 9.98
N ALA A 85 -6.06 13.68 9.41
CA ALA A 85 -6.26 14.90 10.17
C ALA A 85 -7.68 14.99 10.78
N ASP A 86 -8.71 14.60 10.01
CA ASP A 86 -10.09 14.55 10.50
C ASP A 86 -10.25 13.51 11.62
N LEU A 87 -9.61 12.34 11.50
CA LEU A 87 -9.63 11.30 12.52
C LEU A 87 -8.94 11.77 13.81
N GLN A 88 -7.78 12.39 13.72
CA GLN A 88 -7.08 12.97 14.88
C GLN A 88 -7.89 14.05 15.59
N ALA A 89 -8.70 14.82 14.85
CA ALA A 89 -9.57 15.87 15.40
C ALA A 89 -10.94 15.35 15.89
N SER A 90 -11.24 14.04 15.73
CA SER A 90 -12.59 13.51 15.97
C SER A 90 -12.96 13.33 17.43
N GLY A 91 -11.98 13.30 18.33
CA GLY A 91 -12.16 12.97 19.74
C GLY A 91 -12.30 11.48 20.05
N LEU A 92 -12.25 10.60 19.04
CA LEU A 92 -12.11 9.15 19.24
C LEU A 92 -10.64 8.80 19.48
N THR A 93 -10.38 7.77 20.29
CA THR A 93 -9.07 7.12 20.28
C THR A 93 -8.78 6.59 18.88
N TYR A 94 -7.57 6.78 18.37
CA TYR A 94 -7.23 6.33 17.03
C TYR A 94 -5.90 5.55 16.95
N SER A 95 -5.79 4.69 15.95
CA SER A 95 -4.51 4.09 15.51
C SER A 95 -4.41 4.25 14.00
N ILE A 96 -3.44 5.02 13.51
CA ILE A 96 -3.21 5.24 12.08
C ILE A 96 -2.04 4.36 11.65
N VAL A 97 -2.34 3.21 11.05
CA VAL A 97 -1.34 2.25 10.60
C VAL A 97 -0.85 2.64 9.20
N ARG A 98 0.45 2.87 9.06
CA ARG A 98 1.10 3.22 7.78
C ARG A 98 2.05 2.10 7.34
N PRO A 99 1.53 1.03 6.69
CA PRO A 99 2.36 -0.08 6.24
C PRO A 99 3.27 0.32 5.08
N THR A 100 4.38 -0.41 4.97
CA THR A 100 5.27 -0.42 3.81
C THR A 100 4.65 -1.15 2.62
N ALA A 101 5.45 -1.64 1.67
CA ALA A 101 4.96 -2.35 0.49
C ALA A 101 4.39 -3.73 0.83
N PHE A 102 3.19 -4.03 0.34
CA PHE A 102 2.60 -5.37 0.45
C PHE A 102 3.28 -6.37 -0.49
N PHE A 103 3.38 -7.64 -0.12
CA PHE A 103 3.90 -8.71 -0.97
C PHE A 103 3.21 -8.75 -2.33
N LYS A 104 1.87 -8.62 -2.36
CA LYS A 104 1.08 -8.58 -3.60
C LYS A 104 1.53 -7.48 -4.55
N SER A 105 1.87 -6.30 -4.03
CA SER A 105 2.33 -5.16 -4.84
C SER A 105 3.68 -5.43 -5.51
N LEU A 106 4.51 -6.29 -4.91
CA LEU A 106 5.82 -6.68 -5.42
C LEU A 106 5.79 -7.91 -6.33
N SER A 107 4.62 -8.56 -6.46
CA SER A 107 4.49 -9.84 -7.19
C SER A 107 4.28 -9.71 -8.69
N GLY A 108 4.20 -8.48 -9.21
CA GLY A 108 3.84 -8.22 -10.62
C GLY A 108 4.80 -8.82 -11.66
N GLN A 109 6.02 -9.18 -11.29
CA GLN A 109 7.01 -9.74 -12.22
C GLN A 109 7.26 -11.25 -12.07
N VAL A 110 6.61 -11.94 -11.12
CA VAL A 110 6.77 -13.38 -10.88
C VAL A 110 6.50 -14.20 -12.16
N ALA A 111 5.34 -14.00 -12.78
CA ALA A 111 4.98 -14.70 -14.02
C ALA A 111 5.93 -14.38 -15.18
N ARG A 112 6.43 -13.14 -15.23
CA ARG A 112 7.40 -12.71 -16.25
C ARG A 112 8.73 -13.48 -16.13
N VAL A 113 9.29 -13.54 -14.93
CA VAL A 113 10.56 -14.23 -14.65
C VAL A 113 10.42 -15.74 -14.84
N ARG A 114 9.30 -16.33 -14.34
CA ARG A 114 8.98 -17.74 -14.59
C ARG A 114 8.96 -18.08 -16.08
N ALA A 115 8.42 -17.20 -16.92
CA ALA A 115 8.42 -17.35 -18.37
C ALA A 115 9.79 -17.10 -19.05
N GLY A 116 10.87 -16.94 -18.28
CA GLY A 116 12.24 -16.75 -18.81
C GLY A 116 12.53 -15.35 -19.33
N LYS A 117 11.69 -14.35 -19.00
CA LYS A 117 11.88 -12.96 -19.42
C LYS A 117 12.70 -12.19 -18.39
N PRO A 118 13.50 -11.19 -18.79
CA PRO A 118 14.26 -10.36 -17.87
C PRO A 118 13.36 -9.64 -16.86
N PHE A 119 13.82 -9.50 -15.62
CA PHE A 119 13.18 -8.64 -14.62
C PHE A 119 13.37 -7.16 -15.01
N LEU A 120 12.32 -6.35 -14.92
CA LEU A 120 12.36 -4.94 -15.27
C LEU A 120 12.81 -4.11 -14.07
N LEU A 121 13.87 -3.33 -14.26
CA LEU A 121 14.38 -2.39 -13.26
C LEU A 121 14.23 -0.97 -13.76
N PHE A 122 13.80 -0.06 -12.90
CA PHE A 122 13.88 1.37 -13.16
C PHE A 122 15.23 1.89 -12.64
N GLY A 123 15.96 2.62 -13.50
CA GLY A 123 17.33 3.04 -13.20
C GLY A 123 18.27 1.84 -13.03
N ASN A 124 19.05 1.84 -11.95
CA ASN A 124 19.94 0.73 -11.55
C ASN A 124 19.22 -0.34 -10.71
N GLY A 125 18.00 -0.07 -10.23
CA GLY A 125 17.24 -0.95 -9.34
C GLY A 125 17.59 -0.82 -7.86
N GLU A 126 18.37 0.18 -7.47
CA GLU A 126 18.83 0.46 -6.10
C GLU A 126 18.36 1.82 -5.57
N ALA A 127 17.59 2.58 -6.39
CA ALA A 127 17.14 3.91 -6.03
C ALA A 127 16.11 3.92 -4.90
N THR A 128 15.39 2.81 -4.69
CA THR A 128 14.35 2.67 -3.68
C THR A 128 14.50 1.37 -2.90
N ALA A 129 13.97 1.34 -1.69
CA ALA A 129 13.93 0.14 -0.86
C ALA A 129 12.64 0.07 -0.06
N CYS A 130 12.30 -1.12 0.43
CA CYS A 130 11.17 -1.35 1.34
C CYS A 130 11.45 -2.54 2.26
N LYS A 131 10.72 -2.60 3.39
CA LYS A 131 10.57 -3.80 4.23
C LYS A 131 9.21 -4.43 3.93
N PRO A 132 9.09 -5.36 2.96
CA PRO A 132 7.80 -5.88 2.52
C PRO A 132 7.03 -6.55 3.67
N ILE A 133 5.70 -6.39 3.69
CA ILE A 133 4.84 -6.97 4.72
C ILE A 133 3.76 -7.85 4.09
N SER A 134 3.44 -8.98 4.75
CA SER A 134 2.33 -9.84 4.36
C SER A 134 0.99 -9.26 4.80
N ASP A 135 -0.08 -9.62 4.09
CA ASP A 135 -1.44 -9.27 4.48
C ASP A 135 -1.80 -9.89 5.85
N ALA A 136 -1.29 -11.09 6.15
CA ALA A 136 -1.56 -11.80 7.39
C ALA A 136 -0.87 -11.16 8.61
N ASP A 137 0.42 -10.82 8.51
CA ASP A 137 1.14 -10.13 9.58
C ASP A 137 0.54 -8.76 9.86
N LEU A 138 0.20 -8.01 8.78
CA LEU A 138 -0.43 -6.71 8.93
C LEU A 138 -1.82 -6.81 9.57
N ALA A 139 -2.63 -7.82 9.19
CA ALA A 139 -3.95 -8.04 9.80
C ALA A 139 -3.81 -8.34 11.31
N ARG A 140 -2.85 -9.16 11.72
CA ARG A 140 -2.54 -9.40 13.14
C ARG A 140 -2.17 -8.10 13.85
N TYR A 141 -1.27 -7.31 13.27
CA TYR A 141 -0.86 -6.02 13.84
C TYR A 141 -2.04 -5.05 14.03
N ILE A 142 -2.95 -4.97 13.05
CA ILE A 142 -4.16 -4.13 13.11
C ILE A 142 -5.07 -4.59 14.26
N VAL A 143 -5.26 -5.91 14.40
CA VAL A 143 -6.09 -6.47 15.49
C VAL A 143 -5.45 -6.20 16.87
N ASP A 144 -4.13 -6.32 16.97
CA ASP A 144 -3.39 -6.06 18.20
C ASP A 144 -3.48 -4.58 18.64
N CYS A 145 -3.77 -3.64 17.72
CA CYS A 145 -4.04 -2.24 18.10
C CYS A 145 -5.26 -2.09 19.00
N ILE A 146 -6.21 -3.05 19.03
CA ILE A 146 -7.45 -2.96 19.82
C ILE A 146 -7.15 -2.94 21.32
N GLY A 147 -6.18 -3.73 21.78
CA GLY A 147 -5.87 -3.91 23.19
C GLY A 147 -4.56 -3.29 23.67
N ASP A 148 -3.80 -2.67 22.78
CA ASP A 148 -2.47 -2.12 23.06
C ASP A 148 -2.54 -0.59 23.18
N GLU A 149 -2.52 -0.09 24.42
CA GLU A 149 -2.57 1.35 24.71
C GLU A 149 -1.37 2.11 24.10
N SER A 150 -0.23 1.46 23.89
CA SER A 150 0.94 2.09 23.28
C SER A 150 0.75 2.40 21.79
N ARG A 151 -0.27 1.83 21.16
CA ARG A 151 -0.65 2.04 19.77
C ARG A 151 -1.86 2.97 19.59
N GLN A 152 -2.36 3.51 20.71
CA GLN A 152 -3.48 4.46 20.70
C GLN A 152 -2.97 5.90 20.53
N ASP A 153 -3.80 6.72 19.91
CA ASP A 153 -3.51 8.12 19.56
C ASP A 153 -2.16 8.30 18.84
N ALA A 154 -1.82 7.33 17.99
CA ALA A 154 -0.52 7.20 17.37
C ALA A 154 -0.59 6.97 15.85
N ILE A 155 0.45 7.46 15.17
CA ILE A 155 0.75 7.13 13.77
C ILE A 155 1.83 6.04 13.79
N LEU A 156 1.52 4.90 13.17
CA LEU A 156 2.23 3.65 13.31
C LEU A 156 2.81 3.21 11.95
N PRO A 157 4.02 3.69 11.58
CA PRO A 157 4.72 3.11 10.43
C PRO A 157 5.11 1.67 10.75
N ILE A 158 4.95 0.74 9.79
CA ILE A 158 5.22 -0.67 10.03
C ILE A 158 5.62 -1.40 8.76
N GLY A 159 6.66 -2.22 8.82
CA GLY A 159 7.11 -3.11 7.77
C GLY A 159 7.14 -4.57 8.20
N GLY A 160 7.40 -5.45 7.25
CA GLY A 160 7.64 -6.87 7.51
C GLY A 160 9.06 -7.14 8.02
N PRO A 161 9.35 -8.40 8.38
CA PRO A 161 10.61 -8.80 9.00
C PRO A 161 11.79 -8.75 8.03
N GLY A 162 12.97 -8.50 8.57
CA GLY A 162 14.26 -8.59 7.88
C GLY A 162 14.74 -7.27 7.26
N PRO A 163 15.85 -7.33 6.51
CA PRO A 163 16.45 -6.15 5.94
C PRO A 163 15.58 -5.49 4.88
N ALA A 164 15.75 -4.19 4.68
CA ALA A 164 15.13 -3.52 3.54
C ALA A 164 15.71 -4.06 2.24
N ILE A 165 14.84 -4.31 1.27
CA ILE A 165 15.21 -4.86 -0.05
C ILE A 165 14.96 -3.84 -1.15
N THR A 166 15.87 -3.81 -2.13
CA THR A 166 15.74 -3.02 -3.35
C THR A 166 15.04 -3.82 -4.46
N PRO A 167 14.54 -3.16 -5.53
CA PRO A 167 14.08 -3.87 -6.72
C PRO A 167 15.13 -4.82 -7.34
N LEU A 168 16.42 -4.50 -7.21
CA LEU A 168 17.50 -5.38 -7.67
C LEU A 168 17.58 -6.65 -6.83
N ASP A 169 17.50 -6.53 -5.50
CA ASP A 169 17.50 -7.68 -4.57
C ASP A 169 16.26 -8.54 -4.77
N GLN A 170 15.09 -7.92 -4.96
CA GLN A 170 13.86 -8.61 -5.31
C GLN A 170 14.00 -9.44 -6.59
N GLY A 171 14.60 -8.87 -7.63
CA GLY A 171 14.86 -9.60 -8.88
C GLY A 171 15.83 -10.76 -8.71
N ARG A 172 16.93 -10.56 -7.96
CA ARG A 172 17.90 -11.64 -7.65
C ARG A 172 17.23 -12.79 -6.91
N MET A 173 16.51 -12.50 -5.85
CA MET A 173 15.72 -13.46 -5.07
C MET A 173 14.78 -14.28 -5.97
N LEU A 174 14.07 -13.63 -6.88
CA LEU A 174 13.12 -14.29 -7.76
C LEU A 174 13.81 -15.20 -8.78
N PHE A 175 14.97 -14.79 -9.34
CA PHE A 175 15.77 -15.66 -10.23
C PHE A 175 16.34 -16.87 -9.51
N GLU A 176 16.82 -16.72 -8.28
CA GLU A 176 17.27 -17.81 -7.42
C GLU A 176 16.16 -18.83 -7.21
N LEU A 177 14.94 -18.37 -6.87
CA LEU A 177 13.78 -19.24 -6.64
C LEU A 177 13.34 -20.03 -7.90
N VAL A 178 13.53 -19.48 -9.10
CA VAL A 178 13.23 -20.18 -10.35
C VAL A 178 14.43 -20.98 -10.90
N GLY A 179 15.56 -21.00 -10.20
CA GLY A 179 16.77 -21.74 -10.59
C GLY A 179 17.40 -21.23 -11.90
N ARG A 180 17.44 -19.93 -12.12
CA ARG A 180 17.97 -19.31 -13.35
C ARG A 180 18.97 -18.23 -13.04
N GLU A 181 19.90 -18.01 -13.95
CA GLU A 181 20.81 -16.86 -13.90
C GLU A 181 20.03 -15.53 -13.99
N PRO A 182 20.36 -14.53 -13.13
CA PRO A 182 19.70 -13.23 -13.13
C PRO A 182 19.82 -12.49 -14.46
N SER A 183 18.68 -12.08 -15.01
CA SER A 183 18.60 -11.30 -16.24
C SER A 183 17.74 -10.06 -16.01
N PHE A 184 18.30 -8.87 -16.25
CA PHE A 184 17.66 -7.60 -15.97
C PHE A 184 17.53 -6.73 -17.22
N ARG A 185 16.37 -6.07 -17.39
CA ARG A 185 16.18 -5.03 -18.38
C ARG A 185 15.99 -3.69 -17.67
N ARG A 186 16.96 -2.81 -17.81
CA ARG A 186 16.95 -1.48 -17.19
C ARG A 186 16.14 -0.50 -18.03
N ILE A 187 15.26 0.26 -17.37
CA ILE A 187 14.42 1.29 -17.96
C ILE A 187 14.88 2.63 -17.39
N PRO A 188 15.39 3.56 -18.22
CA PRO A 188 15.82 4.87 -17.73
C PRO A 188 14.65 5.68 -17.15
N PHE A 189 14.87 6.40 -16.05
CA PHE A 189 13.86 7.29 -15.46
C PHE A 189 13.35 8.36 -16.45
N ARG A 190 14.24 8.87 -17.32
CA ARG A 190 13.87 9.83 -18.37
C ARG A 190 12.76 9.32 -19.30
N LEU A 191 12.73 8.02 -19.56
CA LEU A 191 11.65 7.41 -20.36
C LEU A 191 10.31 7.46 -19.61
N MET A 192 10.31 7.21 -18.29
CA MET A 192 9.11 7.36 -17.47
C MET A 192 8.62 8.80 -17.44
N ASP A 193 9.54 9.77 -17.27
CA ASP A 193 9.20 11.20 -17.26
C ASP A 193 8.57 11.64 -18.59
N MET A 194 9.11 11.16 -19.70
CA MET A 194 8.55 11.43 -21.04
C MET A 194 7.14 10.82 -21.19
N ILE A 195 6.94 9.57 -20.75
CA ILE A 195 5.62 8.91 -20.78
C ILE A 195 4.61 9.68 -19.92
N VAL A 196 4.98 10.02 -18.70
CA VAL A 196 4.11 10.79 -17.78
C VAL A 196 3.77 12.16 -18.39
N GLY A 197 4.76 12.87 -18.93
CA GLY A 197 4.56 14.19 -19.56
C GLY A 197 3.63 14.14 -20.78
N THR A 198 3.84 13.18 -21.67
CA THR A 198 3.00 13.02 -22.87
C THR A 198 1.57 12.61 -22.52
N LEU A 199 1.39 11.68 -21.59
CA LEU A 199 0.06 11.26 -21.11
C LEU A 199 -0.64 12.39 -20.36
N ALA A 200 0.06 13.20 -19.57
CA ALA A 200 -0.50 14.35 -18.87
C ALA A 200 -0.99 15.43 -19.84
N LEU A 201 -0.24 15.70 -20.92
CA LEU A 201 -0.65 16.63 -21.96
C LEU A 201 -1.88 16.13 -22.72
N ALA A 202 -1.87 14.89 -23.17
CA ALA A 202 -2.99 14.27 -23.87
C ALA A 202 -4.22 14.05 -22.96
N GLY A 203 -4.00 13.90 -21.65
CA GLY A 203 -5.05 13.75 -20.64
C GLY A 203 -5.95 14.98 -20.50
N ARG A 204 -5.47 16.18 -20.94
CA ARG A 204 -6.30 17.38 -20.99
C ARG A 204 -7.48 17.26 -21.97
N LEU A 205 -7.38 16.35 -22.93
CA LEU A 205 -8.38 16.14 -23.99
C LEU A 205 -9.29 14.94 -23.72
N SER A 206 -8.93 14.05 -22.77
CA SER A 206 -9.69 12.82 -22.50
C SER A 206 -9.54 12.32 -21.07
N LYS A 207 -10.65 12.11 -20.36
CA LYS A 207 -10.68 11.51 -19.00
C LYS A 207 -10.01 10.13 -18.96
N ARG A 208 -10.12 9.31 -20.02
CA ARG A 208 -9.47 8.00 -20.09
C ARG A 208 -7.95 8.11 -20.16
N ILE A 209 -7.44 9.12 -20.88
CA ILE A 209 -5.99 9.35 -20.95
C ILE A 209 -5.49 9.98 -19.64
N ALA A 210 -6.27 10.86 -19.03
CA ALA A 210 -5.96 11.41 -17.71
C ALA A 210 -5.80 10.31 -16.65
N ALA A 211 -6.67 9.29 -16.62
CA ALA A 211 -6.53 8.14 -15.76
C ALA A 211 -5.23 7.35 -16.03
N LYS A 212 -4.88 7.14 -17.31
CA LYS A 212 -3.59 6.50 -17.66
C LYS A 212 -2.38 7.34 -17.23
N ALA A 213 -2.48 8.67 -17.33
CA ALA A 213 -1.45 9.57 -16.84
C ALA A 213 -1.25 9.44 -15.32
N GLU A 214 -2.33 9.29 -14.56
CA GLU A 214 -2.25 9.10 -13.11
C GLU A 214 -1.62 7.75 -12.75
N TYR A 215 -1.98 6.66 -13.42
CA TYR A 215 -1.28 5.37 -13.25
C TYR A 215 0.22 5.47 -13.54
N ALA A 216 0.60 6.21 -14.59
CA ALA A 216 2.00 6.42 -14.91
C ALA A 216 2.72 7.26 -13.84
N ARG A 217 2.05 8.27 -13.24
CA ARG A 217 2.56 9.05 -12.10
C ARG A 217 2.75 8.17 -10.87
N ILE A 218 1.78 7.32 -10.55
CA ILE A 218 1.86 6.36 -9.44
C ILE A 218 3.08 5.44 -9.64
N GLY A 219 3.24 4.86 -10.82
CA GLY A 219 4.40 4.03 -11.15
C GLY A 219 5.72 4.78 -11.03
N ARG A 220 5.78 6.06 -11.49
CA ARG A 220 6.95 6.91 -11.36
C ARG A 220 7.29 7.21 -9.90
N TYR A 221 6.28 7.49 -9.07
CA TYR A 221 6.45 7.74 -7.65
C TYR A 221 7.12 6.55 -6.96
N TYR A 222 6.56 5.35 -7.08
CA TYR A 222 7.11 4.14 -6.48
C TYR A 222 8.46 3.69 -7.05
N ALA A 223 8.82 4.15 -8.24
CA ALA A 223 10.16 3.92 -8.80
C ALA A 223 11.23 4.87 -8.23
N ARG A 224 10.85 5.94 -7.52
CA ARG A 224 11.75 6.97 -7.00
C ARG A 224 11.72 7.15 -5.50
N GLU A 225 10.59 6.82 -4.85
CA GLU A 225 10.40 7.00 -3.42
C GLU A 225 10.38 5.63 -2.71
N SER A 226 11.18 5.50 -1.66
CA SER A 226 11.25 4.28 -0.87
C SER A 226 10.02 4.14 0.03
N MET A 227 9.64 2.89 0.32
CA MET A 227 8.60 2.56 1.28
C MET A 227 9.25 2.21 2.63
N LEU A 228 9.89 3.20 3.22
CA LEU A 228 10.56 3.18 4.53
C LEU A 228 10.21 4.47 5.27
N VAL A 229 10.50 4.54 6.56
CA VAL A 229 10.33 5.78 7.32
C VAL A 229 11.23 6.87 6.75
N TRP A 230 10.67 8.05 6.52
CA TRP A 230 11.39 9.23 6.09
C TRP A 230 11.92 10.00 7.32
N ASP A 231 13.23 10.05 7.47
CA ASP A 231 13.90 10.92 8.45
C ASP A 231 13.98 12.34 7.87
N ALA A 232 13.08 13.20 8.31
CA ALA A 232 13.03 14.58 7.82
C ALA A 232 14.24 15.41 8.26
N ALA A 233 14.87 15.07 9.38
CA ALA A 233 16.05 15.78 9.88
C ALA A 233 17.29 15.49 9.03
N ARG A 234 17.43 14.26 8.55
CA ARG A 234 18.54 13.82 7.70
C ARG A 234 18.22 13.93 6.20
N GLY A 235 16.95 14.05 5.84
CA GLY A 235 16.51 14.09 4.45
C GLY A 235 16.68 12.76 3.71
N VAL A 236 16.58 11.63 4.41
CA VAL A 236 16.79 10.27 3.86
C VAL A 236 15.70 9.30 4.32
N TYR A 237 15.49 8.24 3.55
CA TYR A 237 14.73 7.08 4.00
C TYR A 237 15.61 6.19 4.87
N ASP A 238 15.07 5.76 6.01
CA ASP A 238 15.85 5.03 7.02
C ASP A 238 15.20 3.67 7.32
N ALA A 239 15.92 2.60 7.02
CA ALA A 239 15.47 1.25 7.25
C ALA A 239 15.49 0.88 8.75
N ASP A 240 16.43 1.45 9.52
CA ASP A 240 16.56 1.16 10.97
C ASP A 240 15.46 1.86 11.77
N LEU A 241 14.99 3.02 11.30
CA LEU A 241 13.83 3.70 11.86
C LEU A 241 12.49 3.09 11.42
N THR A 242 12.49 2.15 10.46
CA THR A 242 11.28 1.48 9.99
C THR A 242 11.02 0.25 10.87
N PRO A 243 10.01 0.29 11.76
CA PRO A 243 9.67 -0.83 12.63
C PRO A 243 9.27 -2.05 11.81
N GLU A 244 9.52 -3.23 12.35
CA GLU A 244 9.20 -4.49 11.69
C GLU A 244 8.42 -5.43 12.60
N ILE A 245 7.54 -6.23 11.99
CA ILE A 245 6.78 -7.26 12.68
C ILE A 245 6.60 -8.49 11.80
N GLY A 246 6.14 -9.56 12.44
CA GLY A 246 5.70 -10.79 11.79
C GLY A 246 6.85 -11.72 11.45
N HIS A 247 6.51 -12.75 10.68
CA HIS A 247 7.41 -13.83 10.34
C HIS A 247 7.35 -14.20 8.85
N ASP A 248 6.33 -13.72 8.13
CA ASP A 248 6.15 -14.06 6.73
C ASP A 248 7.20 -13.36 5.88
N THR A 249 7.84 -14.09 4.96
CA THR A 249 8.85 -13.51 4.06
C THR A 249 8.35 -13.39 2.63
N LEU A 250 8.85 -12.39 1.90
CA LEU A 250 8.55 -12.25 0.47
C LEU A 250 9.04 -13.47 -0.34
N ALA A 251 10.13 -14.11 0.09
CA ALA A 251 10.66 -15.32 -0.55
C ALA A 251 9.66 -16.49 -0.43
N ASP A 252 9.05 -16.69 0.74
CA ASP A 252 8.04 -17.75 0.93
C ASP A 252 6.80 -17.47 0.09
N HIS A 253 6.32 -16.23 0.08
CA HIS A 253 5.21 -15.82 -0.78
C HIS A 253 5.49 -16.09 -2.27
N TYR A 254 6.70 -15.82 -2.74
CA TYR A 254 7.08 -16.14 -4.13
C TYR A 254 7.13 -17.64 -4.39
N ARG A 255 7.62 -18.47 -3.43
CA ARG A 255 7.60 -19.94 -3.56
C ARG A 255 6.18 -20.46 -3.71
N GLU A 256 5.26 -19.98 -2.87
CA GLU A 256 3.84 -20.34 -2.94
C GLU A 256 3.20 -19.95 -4.28
N MET A 257 3.47 -18.73 -4.75
CA MET A 257 2.97 -18.28 -6.06
C MET A 257 3.51 -19.14 -7.22
N LEU A 258 4.80 -19.48 -7.20
CA LEU A 258 5.43 -20.31 -8.23
C LEU A 258 4.87 -21.73 -8.21
N ALA A 259 4.64 -22.32 -7.04
CA ALA A 259 4.00 -23.63 -6.87
C ALA A 259 2.57 -23.63 -7.43
N ALA A 260 1.74 -22.67 -7.01
CA ALA A 260 0.36 -22.53 -7.50
C ALA A 260 0.27 -22.28 -9.03
N MET A 261 1.28 -21.67 -9.62
CA MET A 261 1.36 -21.50 -11.08
C MET A 261 1.80 -22.81 -11.78
N ALA A 262 2.60 -23.67 -11.15
CA ALA A 262 3.00 -24.97 -11.68
C ALA A 262 1.80 -25.92 -11.77
N ASP A 263 0.98 -26.00 -10.71
CA ASP A 263 -0.22 -26.84 -10.64
C ASP A 263 -1.24 -26.48 -11.71
N ARG A 264 -1.45 -25.17 -11.96
CA ARG A 264 -2.33 -24.70 -13.03
C ARG A 264 -1.83 -24.94 -14.44
N SER A 265 -0.56 -25.23 -14.63
CA SER A 265 0.02 -25.55 -15.94
C SER A 265 -0.02 -27.05 -16.22
N ALA A 266 -0.27 -27.88 -15.19
CA ALA A 266 -0.35 -29.35 -15.25
C ALA A 266 -1.83 -29.86 -15.37
N SER A 267 -2.80 -29.00 -15.07
CA SER A 267 -4.24 -29.24 -15.26
C SER A 267 -4.73 -28.69 -16.58
#